data_e4dedee097eb0742736ba2d7dbbe6476
#
_entry.id   e4dedee097eb0742736ba2d7dbbe6476
#
_cell.length_a   1.000
_cell.length_b   1.000
_cell.length_c   1.000
_cell.angle_alpha   90.00
_cell.angle_beta   90.00
_cell.angle_gamma   90.00
#
_symmetry.space_group_name_H-M   'P 1'
#
loop_
_entity.id
_entity.type
_entity.pdbx_description
1 polymer ?
#
loop_
_entity_poly.entity_id
_entity_poly.type
_entity_poly.pdbx_seq_one_letter_code
_entity_poly.pdbx_strand_id
1 'polypeptide(L)'
;LGYAFVDIQPKLERDQEKQVVNLTYVIKPGPRVYVERINVTGNVRTLDEVVRREFRVSEGDAYNNSKLQRSEQRLNNLGFFEKVDIKNEQGSAPDKTVINVDVKEKSTGEVTIGAGFSSTDGVLGDFGVSERNLLGRGQELKTRLTVAARRKQIELGFTEPYFLDRDISAGFDIYRTKQDFLQQSSYNMDTKGINLRSSYALQEKIQHAFNYS
;
A
#
# COMPACT_ATOMS: atom_id res chain seq x y z
N LEU A 1 7.04 -11.98 -23.00
CA LEU A 1 7.59 -11.14 -21.97
C LEU A 1 8.75 -10.34 -22.54
N GLY A 2 8.71 -9.02 -22.40
CA GLY A 2 9.65 -8.10 -23.07
C GLY A 2 9.10 -7.44 -24.34
N TYR A 3 7.84 -7.66 -24.68
CA TYR A 3 7.20 -7.05 -25.84
C TYR A 3 6.28 -5.93 -25.38
N ALA A 4 6.68 -4.65 -25.59
CA ALA A 4 5.87 -3.49 -25.25
C ALA A 4 4.83 -3.19 -26.34
N PHE A 5 5.17 -3.50 -27.58
CA PHE A 5 4.37 -3.20 -28.77
C PHE A 5 4.10 -4.50 -29.52
N VAL A 6 2.84 -4.87 -29.58
CA VAL A 6 2.37 -6.06 -30.29
C VAL A 6 1.36 -5.60 -31.33
N ASP A 7 1.60 -5.91 -32.60
CA ASP A 7 0.63 -5.69 -33.67
C ASP A 7 -0.27 -6.94 -33.77
N ILE A 8 -1.57 -6.74 -33.54
CA ILE A 8 -2.58 -7.80 -33.60
C ILE A 8 -3.48 -7.51 -34.79
N GLN A 9 -3.36 -8.33 -35.84
CA GLN A 9 -4.16 -8.22 -37.04
C GLN A 9 -5.27 -9.31 -37.04
N PRO A 10 -6.55 -8.93 -36.90
CA PRO A 10 -7.63 -9.89 -37.03
C PRO A 10 -7.81 -10.24 -38.52
N LYS A 11 -7.76 -11.52 -38.86
CA LYS A 11 -8.09 -12.07 -40.17
C LYS A 11 -9.43 -12.78 -40.08
N LEU A 12 -10.40 -12.28 -40.88
CA LEU A 12 -11.75 -12.83 -40.94
C LEU A 12 -11.90 -13.68 -42.19
N GLU A 13 -12.25 -14.95 -42.03
CA GLU A 13 -12.59 -15.86 -43.12
C GLU A 13 -14.06 -16.30 -42.94
N ARG A 14 -14.88 -15.98 -43.92
CA ARG A 14 -16.29 -16.35 -43.92
C ARG A 14 -16.50 -17.64 -44.68
N ASP A 15 -17.04 -18.66 -44.02
CA ASP A 15 -17.53 -19.89 -44.64
C ASP A 15 -19.05 -19.75 -44.82
N GLN A 16 -19.46 -19.47 -46.05
CA GLN A 16 -20.88 -19.25 -46.36
C GLN A 16 -21.69 -20.54 -46.34
N GLU A 17 -21.08 -21.71 -46.63
CA GLU A 17 -21.77 -23.00 -46.63
C GLU A 17 -22.12 -23.44 -45.20
N LYS A 18 -21.23 -23.19 -44.26
CA LYS A 18 -21.40 -23.55 -42.83
C LYS A 18 -22.00 -22.43 -42.01
N GLN A 19 -22.24 -21.24 -42.59
CA GLN A 19 -22.70 -20.03 -41.90
C GLN A 19 -21.85 -19.66 -40.65
N VAL A 20 -20.56 -19.88 -40.73
CA VAL A 20 -19.58 -19.56 -39.65
C VAL A 20 -18.54 -18.54 -40.13
N VAL A 21 -18.03 -17.78 -39.18
CA VAL A 21 -16.91 -16.85 -39.40
C VAL A 21 -15.70 -17.35 -38.55
N ASN A 22 -14.64 -17.73 -39.25
CA ASN A 22 -13.39 -18.06 -38.60
C ASN A 22 -12.61 -16.77 -38.35
N LEU A 23 -12.27 -16.52 -37.09
CA LEU A 23 -11.49 -15.38 -36.68
C LEU A 23 -10.09 -15.85 -36.27
N THR A 24 -9.09 -15.45 -37.05
CA THR A 24 -7.69 -15.75 -36.75
C THR A 24 -6.97 -14.46 -36.38
N TYR A 25 -6.41 -14.43 -35.16
CA TYR A 25 -5.54 -13.32 -34.74
C TYR A 25 -4.09 -13.60 -35.13
N VAL A 26 -3.57 -12.82 -36.06
CA VAL A 26 -2.14 -12.87 -36.40
C VAL A 26 -1.41 -11.92 -35.46
N ILE A 27 -0.63 -12.49 -34.55
CA ILE A 27 0.16 -11.73 -33.58
C ILE A 27 1.57 -11.58 -34.13
N LYS A 28 1.97 -10.35 -34.44
CA LYS A 28 3.35 -10.02 -34.81
C LYS A 28 4.05 -9.45 -33.59
N PRO A 29 4.96 -10.21 -32.94
CA PRO A 29 5.73 -9.68 -31.84
C PRO A 29 6.67 -8.60 -32.37
N GLY A 30 6.62 -7.43 -31.73
CA GLY A 30 7.60 -6.37 -31.97
C GLY A 30 8.99 -6.75 -31.40
N PRO A 31 9.98 -5.87 -31.47
CA PRO A 31 11.25 -6.08 -30.81
C PRO A 31 11.08 -6.17 -29.28
N ARG A 32 12.00 -6.86 -28.63
CA ARG A 32 12.09 -6.79 -27.17
C ARG A 32 12.44 -5.39 -26.75
N VAL A 33 11.73 -4.86 -25.76
CA VAL A 33 11.89 -3.52 -25.26
C VAL A 33 12.33 -3.57 -23.81
N TYR A 34 13.28 -2.73 -23.44
CA TYR A 34 13.82 -2.62 -22.09
C TYR A 34 13.44 -1.29 -21.45
N VAL A 35 13.23 -1.28 -20.16
CA VAL A 35 12.94 -0.05 -19.41
C VAL A 35 14.21 0.80 -19.33
N GLU A 36 14.17 1.96 -19.96
CA GLU A 36 15.29 2.89 -19.92
C GLU A 36 15.29 3.70 -18.62
N ARG A 37 14.11 4.21 -18.24
CA ARG A 37 13.94 5.07 -17.07
C ARG A 37 12.50 5.02 -16.57
N ILE A 38 12.35 5.22 -15.25
CA ILE A 38 11.07 5.40 -14.58
C ILE A 38 11.03 6.82 -14.05
N ASN A 39 10.18 7.67 -14.60
CA ASN A 39 9.95 9.03 -14.14
C ASN A 39 8.75 9.05 -13.22
N VAL A 40 8.90 9.64 -12.04
CA VAL A 40 7.80 9.84 -11.08
C VAL A 40 7.51 11.34 -11.00
N THR A 41 6.23 11.71 -11.10
CA THR A 41 5.74 13.08 -11.05
C THR A 41 4.48 13.18 -10.20
N GLY A 42 4.23 14.35 -9.61
CA GLY A 42 3.05 14.59 -8.77
C GLY A 42 3.20 14.21 -7.29
N ASN A 43 4.29 13.58 -6.90
CA ASN A 43 4.61 13.21 -5.52
C ASN A 43 5.25 14.40 -4.75
N VAL A 44 4.43 15.38 -4.35
CA VAL A 44 4.91 16.62 -3.71
C VAL A 44 5.34 16.39 -2.26
N ARG A 45 4.66 15.48 -1.56
CA ARG A 45 4.90 15.13 -0.14
C ARG A 45 5.62 13.81 0.01
N THR A 46 5.19 12.80 -0.76
CA THR A 46 5.72 11.45 -0.72
C THR A 46 7.10 11.41 -1.36
N LEU A 47 8.08 10.84 -0.67
CA LEU A 47 9.42 10.70 -1.21
C LEU A 47 9.43 9.76 -2.42
N ASP A 48 10.28 10.04 -3.40
CA ASP A 48 10.40 9.27 -4.64
C ASP A 48 10.71 7.78 -4.37
N GLU A 49 11.53 7.50 -3.37
CA GLU A 49 11.86 6.14 -2.92
C GLU A 49 10.63 5.33 -2.49
N VAL A 50 9.62 5.98 -1.88
CA VAL A 50 8.37 5.33 -1.45
C VAL A 50 7.54 4.88 -2.65
N VAL A 51 7.55 5.65 -3.72
CA VAL A 51 6.90 5.28 -4.98
C VAL A 51 7.70 4.18 -5.68
N ARG A 52 9.02 4.35 -5.81
CA ARG A 52 9.89 3.42 -6.55
C ARG A 52 9.95 2.02 -5.95
N ARG A 53 9.92 1.88 -4.62
CA ARG A 53 9.96 0.57 -3.95
C ARG A 53 8.73 -0.31 -4.22
N GLU A 54 7.61 0.30 -4.67
CA GLU A 54 6.40 -0.43 -5.06
C GLU A 54 6.48 -1.03 -6.47
N PHE A 55 7.46 -0.60 -7.27
CA PHE A 55 7.65 -1.13 -8.60
C PHE A 55 8.23 -2.55 -8.58
N ARG A 56 7.68 -3.40 -9.44
CA ARG A 56 8.17 -4.78 -9.69
C ARG A 56 9.05 -4.85 -10.94
N VAL A 57 9.33 -3.70 -11.52
CA VAL A 57 10.20 -3.51 -12.69
C VAL A 57 11.23 -2.47 -12.33
N SER A 58 12.48 -2.72 -12.66
CA SER A 58 13.58 -1.79 -12.50
C SER A 58 14.08 -1.27 -13.85
N GLU A 59 14.80 -0.16 -13.82
CA GLU A 59 15.51 0.35 -15.00
C GLU A 59 16.52 -0.70 -15.48
N GLY A 60 16.53 -0.97 -16.78
CA GLY A 60 17.30 -2.05 -17.40
C GLY A 60 16.56 -3.38 -17.55
N ASP A 61 15.44 -3.59 -16.85
CA ASP A 61 14.63 -4.79 -16.99
C ASP A 61 13.92 -4.87 -18.34
N ALA A 62 13.65 -6.10 -18.82
CA ALA A 62 12.76 -6.30 -19.94
C ALA A 62 11.34 -5.82 -19.60
N TYR A 63 10.73 -5.05 -20.48
CA TYR A 63 9.36 -4.54 -20.30
C TYR A 63 8.38 -5.66 -20.00
N ASN A 64 7.53 -5.46 -18.99
CA ASN A 64 6.53 -6.42 -18.60
C ASN A 64 5.27 -5.70 -18.09
N ASN A 65 4.23 -5.70 -18.92
CA ASN A 65 2.97 -5.05 -18.61
C ASN A 65 2.29 -5.61 -17.35
N SER A 66 2.36 -6.92 -17.14
CA SER A 66 1.77 -7.53 -15.92
C SER A 66 2.47 -7.07 -14.64
N LYS A 67 3.80 -6.89 -14.68
CA LYS A 67 4.55 -6.31 -13.56
C LYS A 67 4.19 -4.85 -13.33
N LEU A 68 3.99 -4.06 -14.40
CA LEU A 68 3.56 -2.67 -14.30
C LEU A 68 2.16 -2.54 -13.70
N GLN A 69 1.20 -3.34 -14.15
CA GLN A 69 -0.14 -3.37 -13.56
C GLN A 69 -0.11 -3.74 -12.07
N ARG A 70 0.76 -4.67 -11.67
CA ARG A 70 0.95 -4.99 -10.26
C ARG A 70 1.56 -3.82 -9.48
N SER A 71 2.53 -3.11 -10.07
CA SER A 71 3.10 -1.90 -9.47
C SER A 71 2.05 -0.83 -9.26
N GLU A 72 1.18 -0.62 -10.24
CA GLU A 72 0.05 0.30 -10.15
C GLU A 72 -0.91 -0.10 -9.02
N GLN A 73 -1.27 -1.38 -8.92
CA GLN A 73 -2.10 -1.90 -7.84
C GLN A 73 -1.46 -1.68 -6.46
N ARG A 74 -0.14 -1.91 -6.34
CA ARG A 74 0.60 -1.67 -5.09
C ARG A 74 0.58 -0.20 -4.71
N LEU A 75 0.84 0.71 -5.64
CA LEU A 75 0.76 2.15 -5.42
C LEU A 75 -0.65 2.58 -4.98
N ASN A 76 -1.69 2.07 -5.63
CA ASN A 76 -3.07 2.34 -5.23
C ASN A 76 -3.38 1.80 -3.82
N ASN A 77 -2.84 0.63 -3.47
CA ASN A 77 -3.05 0.00 -2.15
C ASN A 77 -2.37 0.75 -1.00
N LEU A 78 -1.33 1.56 -1.25
CA LEU A 78 -0.76 2.45 -0.23
C LEU A 78 -1.81 3.41 0.33
N GLY A 79 -2.79 3.79 -0.49
CA GLY A 79 -3.83 4.73 -0.11
C GLY A 79 -3.34 6.18 0.04
N PHE A 80 -2.15 6.51 -0.48
CA PHE A 80 -1.57 7.87 -0.46
C PHE A 80 -2.01 8.71 -1.64
N PHE A 81 -2.48 8.04 -2.70
CA PHE A 81 -2.83 8.67 -3.97
C PHE A 81 -4.32 8.54 -4.26
N GLU A 82 -4.89 9.60 -4.79
CA GLU A 82 -6.26 9.63 -5.34
C GLU A 82 -6.28 8.96 -6.72
N LYS A 83 -5.20 9.20 -7.50
CA LYS A 83 -5.02 8.66 -8.84
C LYS A 83 -3.57 8.28 -9.05
N VAL A 84 -3.35 7.15 -9.70
CA VAL A 84 -2.06 6.68 -10.24
C VAL A 84 -2.27 6.44 -11.72
N ASP A 85 -1.44 7.04 -12.57
CA ASP A 85 -1.48 6.88 -14.02
C ASP A 85 -0.09 6.46 -14.48
N ILE A 86 0.03 5.28 -15.06
CA ILE A 86 1.30 4.74 -15.55
C ILE A 86 1.23 4.64 -17.06
N LYS A 87 2.10 5.38 -17.75
CA LYS A 87 2.22 5.39 -19.20
C LYS A 87 3.60 4.97 -19.63
N ASN A 88 3.68 4.27 -20.73
CA ASN A 88 4.93 3.95 -21.37
C ASN A 88 5.06 4.75 -22.67
N GLU A 89 6.22 5.34 -22.87
CA GLU A 89 6.59 6.09 -24.07
C GLU A 89 7.83 5.49 -24.68
N GLN A 90 8.05 5.75 -25.97
CA GLN A 90 9.26 5.29 -26.63
C GLN A 90 10.47 6.02 -26.03
N GLY A 91 11.51 5.26 -25.73
CA GLY A 91 12.76 5.79 -25.20
C GLY A 91 13.71 6.30 -26.27
N SER A 92 14.99 6.41 -25.93
CA SER A 92 16.05 6.92 -26.80
C SER A 92 16.35 6.03 -28.01
N ALA A 93 15.92 4.77 -27.99
CA ALA A 93 16.10 3.79 -29.06
C ALA A 93 14.83 2.95 -29.25
N PRO A 94 14.65 2.28 -30.41
CA PRO A 94 13.45 1.47 -30.70
C PRO A 94 13.24 0.30 -29.73
N ASP A 95 14.29 -0.17 -29.07
CA ASP A 95 14.30 -1.24 -28.08
C ASP A 95 14.23 -0.73 -26.63
N LYS A 96 13.94 0.56 -26.43
CA LYS A 96 13.85 1.20 -25.13
C LYS A 96 12.50 1.86 -24.90
N THR A 97 12.04 1.84 -23.66
CA THR A 97 10.82 2.52 -23.21
C THR A 97 11.07 3.30 -21.94
N VAL A 98 10.44 4.46 -21.83
CA VAL A 98 10.37 5.27 -20.62
C VAL A 98 9.02 5.05 -19.99
N ILE A 99 9.00 4.78 -18.68
CA ILE A 99 7.78 4.65 -17.90
C ILE A 99 7.55 5.96 -17.16
N ASN A 100 6.47 6.64 -17.49
CA ASN A 100 6.04 7.85 -16.80
C ASN A 100 4.93 7.49 -15.82
N VAL A 101 5.15 7.84 -14.55
CA VAL A 101 4.25 7.58 -13.43
C VAL A 101 3.77 8.92 -12.91
N ASP A 102 2.52 9.25 -13.18
CA ASP A 102 1.90 10.48 -12.68
C ASP A 102 0.95 10.14 -11.53
N VAL A 103 1.23 10.69 -10.35
CA VAL A 103 0.44 10.44 -9.15
C VAL A 103 -0.22 11.73 -8.67
N LYS A 104 -1.44 11.60 -8.17
CA LYS A 104 -2.16 12.68 -7.49
C LYS A 104 -2.32 12.31 -6.03
N GLU A 105 -1.62 13.03 -5.16
CA GLU A 105 -1.67 12.78 -3.72
C GLU A 105 -3.01 13.18 -3.09
N LYS A 106 -3.40 12.45 -2.05
CA LYS A 106 -4.51 12.81 -1.17
C LYS A 106 -4.05 12.92 0.29
N SER A 107 -4.93 13.39 1.16
CA SER A 107 -4.65 13.39 2.60
C SER A 107 -4.50 11.95 3.12
N THR A 108 -3.45 11.72 3.90
CA THR A 108 -3.12 10.43 4.54
C THR A 108 -3.38 10.46 6.04
N GLY A 109 -3.63 11.66 6.58
CA GLY A 109 -4.03 11.88 7.97
C GLY A 109 -5.52 11.62 8.18
N GLU A 110 -5.85 10.99 9.30
CA GLU A 110 -7.21 10.65 9.72
C GLU A 110 -7.41 11.06 11.18
N VAL A 111 -8.55 11.67 11.47
CA VAL A 111 -8.99 11.98 12.83
C VAL A 111 -10.26 11.18 13.09
N THR A 112 -10.27 10.42 14.16
CA THR A 112 -11.42 9.63 14.62
C THR A 112 -11.94 10.19 15.92
N ILE A 113 -13.25 10.46 15.98
CA ILE A 113 -13.94 10.88 17.19
C ILE A 113 -15.11 9.93 17.40
N GLY A 114 -15.17 9.31 18.56
CA GLY A 114 -16.22 8.37 18.92
C GLY A 114 -16.81 8.66 20.30
N ALA A 115 -18.06 8.32 20.48
CA ALA A 115 -18.71 8.29 21.79
C ALA A 115 -19.56 7.04 21.90
N GLY A 116 -19.64 6.47 23.09
CA GLY A 116 -20.37 5.24 23.31
C GLY A 116 -20.74 5.04 24.78
N PHE A 117 -21.39 3.94 25.06
CA PHE A 117 -21.74 3.51 26.40
C PHE A 117 -21.35 2.04 26.60
N SER A 118 -20.67 1.78 27.70
CA SER A 118 -20.31 0.44 28.16
C SER A 118 -20.98 0.18 29.50
N SER A 119 -21.59 -0.99 29.67
CA SER A 119 -22.16 -1.40 30.96
C SER A 119 -21.12 -1.48 32.06
N THR A 120 -19.86 -1.72 31.73
CA THR A 120 -18.73 -1.83 32.67
C THR A 120 -18.08 -0.48 32.93
N ASP A 121 -17.81 0.30 31.88
CA ASP A 121 -17.00 1.53 31.95
C ASP A 121 -17.83 2.81 31.97
N GLY A 122 -19.15 2.71 31.74
CA GLY A 122 -20.06 3.86 31.64
C GLY A 122 -20.00 4.56 30.30
N VAL A 123 -20.24 5.86 30.26
CA VAL A 123 -20.07 6.69 29.07
C VAL A 123 -18.60 6.76 28.72
N LEU A 124 -18.29 6.55 27.45
CA LEU A 124 -16.93 6.61 26.91
C LEU A 124 -16.81 7.57 25.73
N GLY A 125 -15.67 8.21 25.64
CA GLY A 125 -15.23 8.99 24.49
C GLY A 125 -13.94 8.40 23.96
N ASP A 126 -13.81 8.36 22.63
CA ASP A 126 -12.64 7.88 21.92
C ASP A 126 -12.17 8.96 20.96
N PHE A 127 -10.87 9.27 20.98
CA PHE A 127 -10.23 10.22 20.10
C PHE A 127 -8.98 9.60 19.52
N GLY A 128 -8.90 9.59 18.19
CA GLY A 128 -7.76 9.03 17.47
C GLY A 128 -7.21 9.98 16.43
N VAL A 129 -5.90 9.95 16.26
CA VAL A 129 -5.20 10.61 15.15
C VAL A 129 -4.26 9.58 14.54
N SER A 130 -4.31 9.41 13.24
CA SER A 130 -3.36 8.59 12.52
C SER A 130 -2.84 9.32 11.28
N GLU A 131 -1.56 9.10 10.99
CA GLU A 131 -0.92 9.53 9.75
C GLU A 131 -0.22 8.32 9.14
N ARG A 132 -0.59 7.98 7.89
CA ARG A 132 -0.07 6.79 7.21
C ARG A 132 1.15 7.05 6.34
N ASN A 133 1.45 8.31 6.09
CA ASN A 133 2.59 8.75 5.28
C ASN A 133 3.38 9.83 6.02
N LEU A 134 3.82 9.51 7.24
CA LEU A 134 4.53 10.44 8.11
C LEU A 134 5.79 10.97 7.40
N LEU A 135 5.88 12.29 7.28
CA LEU A 135 6.98 12.99 6.60
C LEU A 135 7.24 12.52 5.15
N GLY A 136 6.23 11.93 4.50
CA GLY A 136 6.37 11.41 3.14
C GLY A 136 7.14 10.10 3.00
N ARG A 137 7.48 9.44 4.11
CA ARG A 137 8.30 8.21 4.15
C ARG A 137 7.48 6.92 4.09
N GLY A 138 6.14 7.02 4.04
CA GLY A 138 5.25 5.88 4.11
C GLY A 138 5.20 5.21 5.48
N GLN A 139 5.74 5.87 6.51
CA GLN A 139 5.66 5.43 7.91
C GLN A 139 4.28 5.74 8.47
N GLU A 140 3.80 4.89 9.38
CA GLU A 140 2.52 5.10 10.04
C GLU A 140 2.71 5.48 11.51
N LEU A 141 2.06 6.56 11.92
CA LEU A 141 1.96 6.99 13.32
C LEU A 141 0.48 7.00 13.71
N LYS A 142 0.15 6.32 14.80
CA LYS A 142 -1.19 6.29 15.39
C LYS A 142 -1.15 6.73 16.84
N THR A 143 -2.14 7.54 17.24
CA THR A 143 -2.36 7.88 18.64
C THR A 143 -3.84 7.70 18.93
N ARG A 144 -4.17 7.04 20.03
CA ARG A 144 -5.54 6.86 20.49
C ARG A 144 -5.65 7.22 21.97
N LEU A 145 -6.67 7.98 22.30
CA LEU A 145 -7.06 8.31 23.65
C LEU A 145 -8.50 7.86 23.88
N THR A 146 -8.71 6.95 24.81
CA THR A 146 -10.03 6.52 25.26
C THR A 146 -10.24 6.99 26.69
N VAL A 147 -11.33 7.73 26.93
CA VAL A 147 -11.72 8.20 28.26
C VAL A 147 -13.12 7.72 28.57
N ALA A 148 -13.26 6.97 29.64
CA ALA A 148 -14.53 6.52 30.19
C ALA A 148 -14.59 6.83 31.68
N ALA A 149 -15.78 6.68 32.28
CA ALA A 149 -15.95 6.96 33.70
C ALA A 149 -15.01 6.14 34.58
N ARG A 150 -14.77 4.86 34.22
CA ARG A 150 -13.91 3.92 34.94
C ARG A 150 -12.64 3.52 34.21
N ARG A 151 -12.43 3.97 32.98
CA ARG A 151 -11.25 3.61 32.16
C ARG A 151 -10.64 4.83 31.49
N LYS A 152 -9.32 4.91 31.54
CA LYS A 152 -8.53 5.87 30.74
C LYS A 152 -7.41 5.10 30.05
N GLN A 153 -7.32 5.23 28.75
CA GLN A 153 -6.33 4.53 27.93
C GLN A 153 -5.69 5.51 26.95
N ILE A 154 -4.39 5.45 26.86
CA ILE A 154 -3.60 6.14 25.83
C ILE A 154 -2.74 5.10 25.12
N GLU A 155 -2.73 5.19 23.80
CA GLU A 155 -1.91 4.34 22.94
C GLU A 155 -1.16 5.20 21.93
N LEU A 156 0.09 4.85 21.68
CA LEU A 156 0.94 5.39 20.64
C LEU A 156 1.53 4.22 19.85
N GLY A 157 1.23 4.14 18.57
CA GLY A 157 1.76 3.14 17.66
C GLY A 157 2.57 3.77 16.54
N PHE A 158 3.71 3.16 16.22
CA PHE A 158 4.54 3.51 15.08
C PHE A 158 4.83 2.27 14.25
N THR A 159 4.81 2.40 12.92
CA THR A 159 5.14 1.32 12.00
C THR A 159 6.00 1.85 10.85
N GLU A 160 7.14 1.21 10.65
CA GLU A 160 7.99 1.35 9.46
C GLU A 160 7.75 0.15 8.55
N PRO A 161 7.12 0.32 7.38
CA PRO A 161 6.81 -0.79 6.48
C PRO A 161 8.01 -1.35 5.72
N TYR A 162 9.11 -0.57 5.62
CA TYR A 162 10.35 -0.96 4.94
C TYR A 162 11.56 -0.78 5.85
N PHE A 163 11.59 -1.54 6.94
CA PHE A 163 12.64 -1.43 7.93
C PHE A 163 14.00 -1.83 7.34
N LEU A 164 14.98 -0.94 7.48
CA LEU A 164 16.33 -1.06 6.89
C LEU A 164 16.30 -1.25 5.36
N ASP A 165 15.41 -0.56 4.66
CA ASP A 165 15.22 -0.61 3.20
C ASP A 165 14.91 -2.03 2.66
N ARG A 166 14.32 -2.87 3.52
CA ARG A 166 13.87 -4.22 3.18
C ARG A 166 12.36 -4.32 3.26
N ASP A 167 11.77 -5.25 2.52
CA ASP A 167 10.33 -5.58 2.57
C ASP A 167 9.99 -6.29 3.90
N ILE A 168 10.34 -5.64 5.00
CA ILE A 168 10.11 -6.06 6.39
C ILE A 168 9.42 -4.91 7.09
N SER A 169 8.21 -5.13 7.58
CA SER A 169 7.55 -4.15 8.45
C SER A 169 8.01 -4.35 9.89
N ALA A 170 8.36 -3.26 10.55
CA ALA A 170 8.68 -3.23 11.96
C ALA A 170 7.88 -2.11 12.66
N GLY A 171 7.41 -2.36 13.85
CA GLY A 171 6.63 -1.38 14.59
C GLY A 171 6.61 -1.64 16.08
N PHE A 172 6.18 -0.63 16.81
CA PHE A 172 5.93 -0.75 18.24
C PHE A 172 4.64 -0.02 18.63
N ASP A 173 4.02 -0.50 19.69
CA ASP A 173 2.91 0.17 20.36
C ASP A 173 3.26 0.35 21.83
N ILE A 174 3.09 1.56 22.34
CA ILE A 174 3.23 1.89 23.76
C ILE A 174 1.84 2.25 24.26
N TYR A 175 1.43 1.64 25.35
CA TYR A 175 0.12 1.90 25.92
C TYR A 175 0.14 2.03 27.44
N ARG A 176 -0.82 2.78 27.94
CA ARG A 176 -1.14 2.85 29.33
C ARG A 176 -2.66 2.81 29.51
N THR A 177 -3.12 1.87 30.32
CA THR A 177 -4.53 1.71 30.68
C THR A 177 -4.67 1.83 32.20
N LYS A 178 -5.47 2.79 32.62
CA LYS A 178 -5.93 2.89 34.01
C LYS A 178 -7.38 2.46 34.07
N GLN A 179 -7.71 1.54 34.99
CA GLN A 179 -9.05 1.03 35.15
C GLN A 179 -9.40 1.02 36.64
N ASP A 180 -10.57 1.58 36.95
CA ASP A 180 -11.10 1.67 38.30
C ASP A 180 -12.14 0.56 38.53
N PHE A 181 -11.81 -0.38 39.39
CA PHE A 181 -12.66 -1.48 39.83
C PHE A 181 -13.11 -1.33 41.29
N LEU A 182 -12.97 -0.16 41.92
CA LEU A 182 -13.24 0.04 43.34
C LEU A 182 -14.65 -0.39 43.74
N GLN A 183 -15.65 -0.15 42.92
CA GLN A 183 -17.05 -0.52 43.21
C GLN A 183 -17.34 -2.02 43.04
N GLN A 184 -16.52 -2.76 42.26
CA GLN A 184 -16.77 -4.15 41.93
C GLN A 184 -15.84 -5.11 42.71
N SER A 185 -14.59 -4.71 42.91
CA SER A 185 -13.54 -5.59 43.41
C SER A 185 -12.54 -4.89 44.34
N SER A 186 -12.81 -3.65 44.75
CA SER A 186 -12.01 -2.86 45.70
C SER A 186 -10.53 -2.64 45.30
N TYR A 187 -10.21 -2.61 43.99
CA TYR A 187 -8.86 -2.32 43.51
C TYR A 187 -8.87 -1.44 42.28
N ASN A 188 -7.72 -0.79 42.00
CA ASN A 188 -7.44 -0.07 40.79
C ASN A 188 -6.33 -0.79 40.02
N MET A 189 -6.44 -0.80 38.69
CA MET A 189 -5.43 -1.37 37.81
C MET A 189 -4.77 -0.26 36.97
N ASP A 190 -3.44 -0.19 36.98
CA ASP A 190 -2.64 0.68 36.12
C ASP A 190 -1.66 -0.20 35.32
N THR A 191 -2.01 -0.48 34.08
CA THR A 191 -1.22 -1.32 33.18
C THR A 191 -0.47 -0.44 32.19
N LYS A 192 0.83 -0.68 32.06
CA LYS A 192 1.68 -0.08 31.06
C LYS A 192 2.35 -1.21 30.30
N GLY A 193 2.45 -1.06 28.99
CA GLY A 193 3.08 -2.07 28.17
C GLY A 193 3.65 -1.50 26.88
N ILE A 194 4.48 -2.32 26.29
CA ILE A 194 5.02 -2.13 24.96
C ILE A 194 4.84 -3.40 24.16
N ASN A 195 4.33 -3.27 22.94
CA ASN A 195 4.27 -4.36 21.98
C ASN A 195 5.25 -4.10 20.87
N LEU A 196 6.05 -5.07 20.52
CA LEU A 196 6.92 -5.03 19.35
C LEU A 196 6.30 -5.90 18.26
N ARG A 197 6.22 -5.35 17.06
CA ARG A 197 5.63 -6.02 15.90
C ARG A 197 6.65 -6.09 14.79
N SER A 198 6.74 -7.23 14.12
CA SER A 198 7.49 -7.37 12.89
C SER A 198 6.76 -8.30 11.94
N SER A 199 6.79 -7.99 10.66
CA SER A 199 6.22 -8.87 9.64
C SER A 199 7.01 -8.79 8.35
N TYR A 200 7.04 -9.91 7.61
CA TYR A 200 7.64 -9.96 6.29
C TYR A 200 6.86 -10.92 5.38
N ALA A 201 6.88 -10.63 4.10
CA ALA A 201 6.25 -11.47 3.10
C ALA A 201 7.20 -12.61 2.70
N LEU A 202 6.76 -13.87 2.90
CA LEU A 202 7.45 -15.03 2.33
C LEU A 202 7.13 -15.19 0.84
N GLN A 203 5.90 -14.87 0.47
CA GLN A 203 5.38 -14.83 -0.89
C GLN A 203 4.30 -13.75 -0.96
N GLU A 204 3.90 -13.35 -2.17
CA GLU A 204 2.87 -12.31 -2.36
C GLU A 204 1.55 -12.53 -1.56
N LYS A 205 1.27 -13.78 -1.19
CA LYS A 205 0.02 -14.17 -0.48
C LYS A 205 0.26 -14.75 0.91
N ILE A 206 1.51 -14.88 1.34
CA ILE A 206 1.87 -15.48 2.64
C ILE A 206 2.76 -14.50 3.39
N GLN A 207 2.25 -14.03 4.53
CA GLN A 207 2.97 -13.12 5.41
C GLN A 207 3.21 -13.79 6.76
N HIS A 208 4.44 -13.69 7.26
CA HIS A 208 4.78 -14.02 8.64
C HIS A 208 4.72 -12.77 9.50
N ALA A 209 4.09 -12.87 10.65
CA ALA A 209 4.03 -11.80 11.64
C ALA A 209 4.48 -12.31 13.01
N PHE A 210 5.27 -11.50 13.68
CA PHE A 210 5.73 -11.73 15.05
C PHE A 210 5.26 -10.58 15.92
N ASN A 211 4.70 -10.93 17.09
CA ASN A 211 4.30 -9.99 18.12
C ASN A 211 4.91 -10.42 19.44
N TYR A 212 5.49 -9.45 20.16
CA TYR A 212 6.03 -9.63 21.50
C TYR A 212 5.46 -8.54 22.41
N SER A 213 4.86 -8.93 23.52
CA SER A 213 4.23 -8.04 24.50
C SER A 213 4.89 -8.20 25.85
#